data_3fad8d304b71517ac1a9b8bf060de329
#
_entry.id   3fad8d304b71517ac1a9b8bf060de329
#
_cell.length_a   1.000
_cell.length_b   1.000
_cell.length_c   1.000
_cell.angle_alpha   90.00
_cell.angle_beta   90.00
_cell.angle_gamma   90.00
#
_symmetry.space_group_name_H-M   'P 1'
#
loop_
_entity.id
_entity.type
_entity.pdbx_description
1 polymer ?
#
loop_
_entity_poly.entity_id
_entity_poly.type
_entity_poly.pdbx_seq_one_letter_code
_entity_poly.pdbx_strand_id
1 'polypeptide(L)'
;MDLQEKLVASYMAQTSTSEDSKRMAKLRSTAIETFEQQGFPNKKMEEWKYTPLNKLVKTDYTVFPKKSKNVTLTDVQRFILHDVDTYKIVFVDGVYSSFLSETTHEGMDVCLLSAALSQPKFRKVIEQYFDAVADS
;
A
#
# COMPACT_ATOMS: atom_id res chain seq x y z
N MET A 1 -18.31 -3.93 13.93
CA MET A 1 -16.84 -3.92 13.70
C MET A 1 -16.52 -2.57 13.09
N ASP A 2 -15.73 -1.77 13.76
CA ASP A 2 -15.28 -0.50 13.21
C ASP A 2 -14.14 -0.72 12.17
N LEU A 3 -13.67 0.36 11.53
CA LEU A 3 -12.65 0.23 10.49
C LEU A 3 -11.30 -0.25 11.06
N GLN A 4 -10.95 0.13 12.28
CA GLN A 4 -9.73 -0.32 12.94
C GLN A 4 -9.76 -1.82 13.18
N GLU A 5 -10.81 -2.32 13.81
CA GLU A 5 -11.01 -3.76 14.04
C GLU A 5 -11.00 -4.56 12.72
N LYS A 6 -11.65 -4.01 11.68
CA LYS A 6 -11.70 -4.63 10.35
C LYS A 6 -10.30 -4.73 9.71
N LEU A 7 -9.47 -3.68 9.83
CA LEU A 7 -8.10 -3.66 9.31
C LEU A 7 -7.22 -4.66 10.05
N VAL A 8 -7.25 -4.67 11.38
CA VAL A 8 -6.48 -5.61 12.21
C VAL A 8 -6.87 -7.06 11.90
N ALA A 9 -8.16 -7.38 11.88
CA ALA A 9 -8.64 -8.72 11.55
C ALA A 9 -8.25 -9.15 10.13
N SER A 10 -8.31 -8.23 9.16
CA SER A 10 -7.93 -8.51 7.77
C SER A 10 -6.43 -8.75 7.63
N TYR A 11 -5.60 -8.03 8.38
CA TYR A 11 -4.17 -8.27 8.44
C TYR A 11 -3.86 -9.65 9.03
N MET A 12 -4.45 -10.00 10.17
CA MET A 12 -4.23 -11.29 10.80
C MET A 12 -4.63 -12.47 9.89
N ALA A 13 -5.70 -12.31 9.11
CA ALA A 13 -6.12 -13.32 8.14
C ALA A 13 -5.13 -13.50 6.97
N GLN A 14 -4.34 -12.45 6.62
CA GLN A 14 -3.36 -12.51 5.52
C GLN A 14 -1.99 -13.04 5.96
N THR A 15 -1.56 -12.76 7.19
CA THR A 15 -0.22 -13.15 7.69
C THR A 15 0.04 -14.64 7.65
N SER A 16 -1.00 -15.47 7.67
CA SER A 16 -0.87 -16.94 7.56
C SER A 16 -0.43 -17.41 6.16
N THR A 17 -0.38 -16.55 5.15
CA THR A 17 -0.10 -16.91 3.75
C THR A 17 1.10 -16.16 3.14
N SER A 18 1.78 -15.29 3.88
CA SER A 18 2.84 -14.45 3.33
C SER A 18 4.23 -15.12 3.41
N GLU A 19 4.97 -15.10 2.30
CA GLU A 19 6.38 -15.53 2.21
C GLU A 19 7.36 -14.46 2.69
N ASP A 20 7.00 -13.68 3.69
CA ASP A 20 7.83 -12.59 4.20
C ASP A 20 9.12 -13.12 4.81
N SER A 21 10.21 -12.35 4.64
CA SER A 21 11.40 -12.57 5.44
C SER A 21 11.10 -12.35 6.93
N LYS A 22 11.86 -13.02 7.82
CA LYS A 22 11.69 -12.87 9.29
C LYS A 22 11.72 -11.41 9.75
N ARG A 23 12.54 -10.55 9.09
CA ARG A 23 12.61 -9.12 9.38
C ARG A 23 11.30 -8.42 9.01
N MET A 24 10.80 -8.65 7.80
CA MET A 24 9.55 -8.05 7.33
C MET A 24 8.35 -8.48 8.16
N ALA A 25 8.29 -9.76 8.51
CA ALA A 25 7.24 -10.28 9.40
C ALA A 25 7.26 -9.58 10.76
N LYS A 26 8.46 -9.37 11.35
CA LYS A 26 8.62 -8.65 12.62
C LYS A 26 8.19 -7.19 12.51
N LEU A 27 8.63 -6.46 11.46
CA LEU A 27 8.23 -5.07 11.25
C LEU A 27 6.72 -4.92 11.13
N ARG A 28 6.08 -5.78 10.35
CA ARG A 28 4.62 -5.77 10.19
C ARG A 28 3.88 -6.11 11.48
N SER A 29 4.38 -7.07 12.25
CA SER A 29 3.79 -7.41 13.56
C SER A 29 3.86 -6.22 14.52
N THR A 30 5.01 -5.59 14.65
CA THR A 30 5.17 -4.41 15.50
C THR A 30 4.28 -3.26 15.05
N ALA A 31 4.22 -3.00 13.72
CA ALA A 31 3.39 -1.91 13.19
C ALA A 31 1.89 -2.13 13.45
N ILE A 32 1.38 -3.36 13.27
CA ILE A 32 -0.04 -3.62 13.51
C ILE A 32 -0.38 -3.58 15.01
N GLU A 33 0.50 -4.03 15.90
CA GLU A 33 0.34 -3.92 17.34
C GLU A 33 0.28 -2.44 17.78
N THR A 34 1.16 -1.61 17.21
CA THR A 34 1.15 -0.16 17.45
C THR A 34 -0.16 0.46 16.96
N PHE A 35 -0.62 0.11 15.75
CA PHE A 35 -1.88 0.59 15.21
C PHE A 35 -3.10 0.13 16.04
N GLU A 36 -3.10 -1.10 16.53
CA GLU A 36 -4.17 -1.61 17.40
C GLU A 36 -4.28 -0.82 18.71
N GLN A 37 -3.13 -0.41 19.28
CA GLN A 37 -3.07 0.39 20.50
C GLN A 37 -3.43 1.86 20.28
N GLN A 38 -2.91 2.48 19.23
CA GLN A 38 -3.06 3.92 18.98
C GLN A 38 -4.31 4.27 18.18
N GLY A 39 -4.75 3.39 17.29
CA GLY A 39 -5.86 3.62 16.37
C GLY A 39 -5.57 4.68 15.31
N PHE A 40 -6.64 5.23 14.74
CA PHE A 40 -6.53 6.33 13.79
C PHE A 40 -6.20 7.65 14.51
N PRO A 41 -5.34 8.49 13.91
CA PRO A 41 -5.04 9.79 14.46
C PRO A 41 -6.29 10.68 14.51
N ASN A 42 -6.32 11.58 15.47
CA ASN A 42 -7.45 12.47 15.71
C ASN A 42 -7.00 13.94 15.83
N LYS A 43 -7.98 14.86 15.88
CA LYS A 43 -7.73 16.31 15.93
C LYS A 43 -6.97 16.81 17.16
N LYS A 44 -6.78 15.99 18.20
CA LYS A 44 -5.99 16.35 19.38
C LYS A 44 -4.49 16.21 19.13
N MET A 45 -4.12 15.47 18.10
CA MET A 45 -2.74 15.34 17.62
C MET A 45 -2.42 16.56 16.74
N GLU A 46 -1.34 17.28 17.03
CA GLU A 46 -1.02 18.57 16.37
C GLU A 46 -0.89 18.40 14.84
N GLU A 47 -0.24 17.33 14.40
CA GLU A 47 -0.02 17.02 12.98
C GLU A 47 -1.34 16.76 12.22
N TRP A 48 -2.40 16.35 12.94
CA TRP A 48 -3.70 15.98 12.37
C TRP A 48 -4.82 16.98 12.66
N LYS A 49 -4.52 18.08 13.34
CA LYS A 49 -5.48 19.09 13.78
C LYS A 49 -6.38 19.61 12.65
N TYR A 50 -5.81 19.81 11.47
CA TYR A 50 -6.51 20.32 10.29
C TYR A 50 -6.90 19.25 9.28
N THR A 51 -6.61 17.99 9.53
CA THR A 51 -6.90 16.87 8.64
C THR A 51 -7.81 15.83 9.33
N PRO A 52 -9.13 16.09 9.41
CA PRO A 52 -10.05 15.19 10.09
C PRO A 52 -10.31 13.92 9.30
N LEU A 53 -10.03 12.77 9.89
CA LEU A 53 -10.27 11.45 9.27
C LEU A 53 -11.67 10.88 9.53
N ASN A 54 -12.57 11.60 10.19
CA ASN A 54 -13.88 11.10 10.62
C ASN A 54 -14.73 10.50 9.49
N LYS A 55 -14.69 11.10 8.29
CA LYS A 55 -15.44 10.58 7.14
C LYS A 55 -14.81 9.28 6.64
N LEU A 56 -13.48 9.24 6.57
CA LEU A 56 -12.74 8.06 6.15
C LEU A 56 -13.01 6.88 7.08
N VAL A 57 -12.85 7.07 8.38
CA VAL A 57 -13.03 5.99 9.37
C VAL A 57 -14.46 5.44 9.41
N LYS A 58 -15.47 6.27 9.08
CA LYS A 58 -16.90 5.86 9.03
C LYS A 58 -17.31 5.18 7.73
N THR A 59 -16.49 5.23 6.69
CA THR A 59 -16.80 4.62 5.40
C THR A 59 -16.53 3.13 5.45
N ASP A 60 -17.46 2.32 4.93
CA ASP A 60 -17.25 0.88 4.82
C ASP A 60 -16.40 0.56 3.59
N TYR A 61 -15.17 0.11 3.81
CA TYR A 61 -14.23 -0.27 2.77
C TYR A 61 -14.14 -1.78 2.60
N THR A 62 -13.91 -2.22 1.36
CA THR A 62 -13.37 -3.55 1.10
C THR A 62 -11.88 -3.50 1.37
N VAL A 63 -11.44 -4.20 2.41
CA VAL A 63 -10.02 -4.27 2.79
C VAL A 63 -9.31 -5.33 1.97
N PHE A 64 -8.13 -5.01 1.43
CA PHE A 64 -7.31 -5.87 0.58
C PHE A 64 -8.09 -6.49 -0.60
N PRO A 65 -8.64 -5.69 -1.50
CA PRO A 65 -9.37 -6.20 -2.65
C PRO A 65 -8.43 -7.01 -3.56
N LYS A 66 -8.87 -8.20 -3.97
CA LYS A 66 -8.10 -9.09 -4.86
C LYS A 66 -8.31 -8.76 -6.34
N LYS A 67 -9.39 -8.08 -6.67
CA LYS A 67 -9.77 -7.71 -8.03
C LYS A 67 -10.23 -6.27 -8.04
N SER A 68 -9.79 -5.54 -9.06
CA SER A 68 -10.29 -4.20 -9.36
C SER A 68 -11.56 -4.27 -10.24
N LYS A 69 -12.26 -3.15 -10.36
CA LYS A 69 -13.29 -2.96 -11.38
C LYS A 69 -12.66 -3.01 -12.78
N ASN A 70 -13.48 -3.36 -13.78
CA ASN A 70 -13.05 -3.25 -15.17
C ASN A 70 -12.94 -1.77 -15.55
N VAL A 71 -11.71 -1.30 -15.67
CA VAL A 71 -11.35 0.05 -16.12
C VAL A 71 -10.56 -0.09 -17.40
N THR A 72 -10.88 0.72 -18.40
CA THR A 72 -10.23 0.72 -19.72
C THR A 72 -9.16 1.80 -19.81
N LEU A 73 -8.28 1.70 -20.82
CA LEU A 73 -7.31 2.77 -21.14
C LEU A 73 -8.02 4.11 -21.39
N THR A 74 -9.17 4.11 -22.05
CA THR A 74 -9.96 5.32 -22.30
C THR A 74 -10.42 5.99 -21.01
N ASP A 75 -10.79 5.20 -19.99
CA ASP A 75 -11.17 5.74 -18.68
C ASP A 75 -9.98 6.41 -17.97
N VAL A 76 -8.77 5.86 -18.15
CA VAL A 76 -7.55 6.40 -17.54
C VAL A 76 -7.07 7.66 -18.27
N GLN A 77 -7.19 7.74 -19.60
CA GLN A 77 -6.68 8.84 -20.42
C GLN A 77 -7.13 10.23 -19.92
N ARG A 78 -8.36 10.37 -19.44
CA ARG A 78 -8.88 11.65 -18.90
C ARG A 78 -8.15 12.16 -17.64
N PHE A 79 -7.37 11.32 -16.99
CA PHE A 79 -6.59 11.66 -15.79
C PHE A 79 -5.10 11.85 -16.08
N ILE A 80 -4.66 11.60 -17.33
CA ILE A 80 -3.26 11.72 -17.73
C ILE A 80 -2.97 13.17 -18.09
N LEU A 81 -1.83 13.68 -17.62
CA LEU A 81 -1.28 14.96 -18.04
C LEU A 81 -0.63 14.79 -19.42
N HIS A 82 -1.30 15.27 -20.47
CA HIS A 82 -0.87 15.05 -21.87
C HIS A 82 0.38 15.83 -22.26
N ASP A 83 0.66 16.94 -21.58
CA ASP A 83 1.78 17.83 -21.89
C ASP A 83 3.08 17.46 -21.17
N VAL A 84 3.09 16.35 -20.44
CA VAL A 84 4.25 15.88 -19.67
C VAL A 84 4.58 14.46 -20.06
N ASP A 85 5.82 14.21 -20.46
CA ASP A 85 6.33 12.86 -20.68
C ASP A 85 6.59 12.18 -19.33
N THR A 86 5.77 11.19 -18.99
CA THR A 86 5.77 10.55 -17.66
C THR A 86 5.57 9.04 -17.76
N TYR A 87 6.20 8.32 -16.84
CA TYR A 87 5.84 6.93 -16.57
C TYR A 87 4.55 6.88 -15.76
N LYS A 88 3.67 5.95 -16.10
CA LYS A 88 2.34 5.86 -15.50
C LYS A 88 2.23 4.59 -14.67
N ILE A 89 1.94 4.75 -13.39
CA ILE A 89 1.63 3.66 -12.47
C ILE A 89 0.16 3.80 -12.08
N VAL A 90 -0.67 2.83 -12.47
CA VAL A 90 -2.11 2.89 -12.30
C VAL A 90 -2.57 1.88 -11.26
N PHE A 91 -3.31 2.37 -10.27
CA PHE A 91 -4.06 1.57 -9.31
C PHE A 91 -5.56 1.78 -9.53
N VAL A 92 -6.31 0.70 -9.53
CA VAL A 92 -7.77 0.73 -9.60
C VAL A 92 -8.32 0.14 -8.30
N ASP A 93 -9.06 0.94 -7.52
CA ASP A 93 -9.54 0.55 -6.19
C ASP A 93 -8.42 0.00 -5.28
N GLY A 94 -7.20 0.56 -5.35
CA GLY A 94 -6.04 0.12 -4.58
C GLY A 94 -5.30 -1.10 -5.15
N VAL A 95 -5.77 -1.68 -6.26
CA VAL A 95 -5.12 -2.82 -6.93
C VAL A 95 -4.27 -2.32 -8.10
N TYR A 96 -2.99 -2.67 -8.11
CA TYR A 96 -2.09 -2.34 -9.21
C TYR A 96 -2.53 -3.02 -10.50
N SER A 97 -2.59 -2.25 -11.58
CA SER A 97 -2.90 -2.73 -12.92
C SER A 97 -1.69 -2.60 -13.84
N SER A 98 -1.02 -3.71 -14.14
CA SER A 98 0.10 -3.74 -15.09
C SER A 98 -0.35 -3.40 -16.52
N PHE A 99 -1.58 -3.76 -16.88
CA PHE A 99 -2.14 -3.48 -18.20
C PHE A 99 -2.37 -1.98 -18.47
N LEU A 100 -2.73 -1.22 -17.42
CA LEU A 100 -2.99 0.21 -17.50
C LEU A 100 -1.74 1.06 -17.22
N SER A 101 -0.65 0.43 -16.77
CA SER A 101 0.57 1.11 -16.36
C SER A 101 1.62 1.06 -17.48
N GLU A 102 2.46 2.08 -17.55
CA GLU A 102 3.62 2.18 -18.42
C GLU A 102 4.88 2.18 -17.54
N THR A 103 5.42 0.99 -17.29
CA THR A 103 6.51 0.78 -16.34
C THR A 103 7.73 0.10 -16.94
N THR A 104 7.72 -0.18 -18.25
CA THR A 104 8.85 -0.81 -18.93
C THR A 104 9.78 0.28 -19.47
N HIS A 105 10.94 0.41 -18.85
CA HIS A 105 11.99 1.34 -19.30
C HIS A 105 13.38 0.80 -18.94
N GLU A 106 14.37 1.09 -19.78
CA GLU A 106 15.75 0.72 -19.51
C GLU A 106 16.28 1.44 -18.26
N GLY A 107 16.90 0.70 -17.37
CA GLY A 107 17.44 1.23 -16.10
C GLY A 107 16.44 1.40 -14.96
N MET A 108 15.16 1.04 -15.16
CA MET A 108 14.13 1.12 -14.14
C MET A 108 13.37 -0.19 -13.97
N ASP A 109 13.34 -0.71 -12.76
CA ASP A 109 12.54 -1.88 -12.38
C ASP A 109 11.32 -1.42 -11.54
N VAL A 110 10.11 -1.64 -12.03
CA VAL A 110 8.86 -1.35 -11.30
C VAL A 110 8.08 -2.63 -11.07
N CYS A 111 7.90 -3.00 -9.82
CA CYS A 111 7.17 -4.20 -9.45
C CYS A 111 6.53 -4.08 -8.07
N LEU A 112 5.58 -4.95 -7.77
CA LEU A 112 5.00 -5.03 -6.43
C LEU A 112 6.06 -5.46 -5.41
N LEU A 113 6.02 -4.89 -4.22
CA LEU A 113 6.94 -5.24 -3.13
C LEU A 113 6.91 -6.75 -2.82
N SER A 114 5.74 -7.37 -2.83
CA SER A 114 5.60 -8.82 -2.64
C SER A 114 6.34 -9.63 -3.70
N ALA A 115 6.26 -9.22 -4.97
CA ALA A 115 7.00 -9.86 -6.06
C ALA A 115 8.52 -9.60 -5.95
N ALA A 116 8.91 -8.41 -5.52
CA ALA A 116 10.32 -8.06 -5.31
C ALA A 116 10.95 -8.88 -4.16
N LEU A 117 10.22 -9.07 -3.07
CA LEU A 117 10.69 -9.88 -1.93
C LEU A 117 10.92 -11.36 -2.29
N SER A 118 10.24 -11.89 -3.31
CA SER A 118 10.47 -13.24 -3.82
C SER A 118 11.73 -13.37 -4.68
N GLN A 119 12.31 -12.24 -5.14
CA GLN A 119 13.48 -12.21 -6.01
C GLN A 119 14.76 -11.86 -5.23
N PRO A 120 15.80 -12.71 -5.23
CA PRO A 120 17.04 -12.45 -4.47
C PRO A 120 17.71 -11.12 -4.79
N LYS A 121 17.65 -10.67 -6.06
CA LYS A 121 18.20 -9.38 -6.53
C LYS A 121 17.62 -8.21 -5.73
N PHE A 122 16.31 -8.16 -5.57
CA PHE A 122 15.62 -7.05 -4.92
C PHE A 122 15.54 -7.23 -3.40
N ARG A 123 15.39 -8.46 -2.93
CA ARG A 123 15.30 -8.77 -1.49
C ARG A 123 16.46 -8.17 -0.70
N LYS A 124 17.71 -8.34 -1.16
CA LYS A 124 18.89 -7.80 -0.50
C LYS A 124 18.83 -6.28 -0.34
N VAL A 125 18.40 -5.56 -1.37
CA VAL A 125 18.28 -4.10 -1.35
C VAL A 125 17.16 -3.68 -0.39
N ILE A 126 16.01 -4.35 -0.46
CA ILE A 126 14.87 -4.07 0.40
C ILE A 126 15.24 -4.29 1.87
N GLU A 127 15.85 -5.42 2.21
CA GLU A 127 16.27 -5.73 3.59
C GLU A 127 17.33 -4.75 4.13
N GLN A 128 18.13 -4.15 3.26
CA GLN A 128 19.14 -3.17 3.66
C GLN A 128 18.54 -1.78 3.91
N TYR A 129 17.60 -1.33 3.09
CA TYR A 129 17.16 0.07 3.08
C TYR A 129 15.72 0.28 3.56
N PHE A 130 14.89 -0.75 3.58
CA PHE A 130 13.53 -0.62 4.05
C PHE A 130 13.50 -0.29 5.54
N ASP A 131 12.75 0.73 5.92
CA ASP A 131 12.63 1.21 7.31
C ASP A 131 13.97 1.63 7.95
N ALA A 132 14.91 2.15 7.12
CA ALA A 132 16.23 2.57 7.60
C ALA A 132 16.35 4.08 7.82
N VAL A 133 15.38 4.88 7.33
CA VAL A 133 15.47 6.35 7.28
C VAL A 133 14.45 7.02 8.21
N ALA A 134 13.32 6.39 8.43
CA ALA A 134 12.27 6.89 9.31
C ALA A 134 11.95 5.85 10.39
N ASP A 135 11.73 6.32 11.60
CA ASP A 135 11.19 5.50 12.69
C ASP A 135 9.68 5.33 12.45
N SER A 136 9.21 4.10 12.42
CA SER A 136 7.81 3.73 12.24
C SER A 136 7.14 3.43 13.58
#